data_6c29d5d9723aae1fa104ef6234dbf783
#
_entry.id   6c29d5d9723aae1fa104ef6234dbf783
#
_cell.length_a   1.000
_cell.length_b   1.000
_cell.length_c   1.000
_cell.angle_alpha   90.00
_cell.angle_beta   90.00
_cell.angle_gamma   90.00
#
_symmetry.space_group_name_H-M   'P 1'
#
loop_
_entity.id
_entity.type
_entity.pdbx_description
1 polymer ?
#
loop_
_entity_poly.entity_id
_entity_poly.type
_entity_poly.pdbx_seq_one_letter_code
_entity_poly.pdbx_strand_id
1 'polypeptide(L)'
;MRRAAILAGEVVQSTIGLLKPGIREFEVGAEIEYQMRKRGASGPAFETIVAFGERAALPHARPTAKRLGKNELVVLDLGAILGHYCSDITRTVYMGRAPKRIRIWYGAVLEAQAAAIAAAKSGAACGDVDAAARQVLAGYRLDHLFVHSTGHGLGLEVHEDPRVARGQKKRLEPGNVITIEPGVYSAGIGGIRIEDDVAVHAGRTEVLTRAPRNLIEI
;
A
#
# COMPACT_ATOMS: atom_id res chain seq x y z
N MET A 1 12.60 -9.32 -7.64
CA MET A 1 11.78 -8.30 -6.96
C MET A 1 11.45 -7.10 -7.86
N ARG A 2 12.39 -6.29 -8.38
CA ARG A 2 12.08 -5.12 -9.22
C ARG A 2 11.05 -5.38 -10.33
N ARG A 3 11.19 -6.49 -11.08
CA ARG A 3 10.24 -6.86 -12.13
C ARG A 3 8.86 -7.19 -11.56
N ALA A 4 8.78 -7.84 -10.40
CA ALA A 4 7.51 -8.11 -9.72
C ALA A 4 6.83 -6.82 -9.27
N ALA A 5 7.59 -5.89 -8.65
CA ALA A 5 7.09 -4.58 -8.23
C ALA A 5 6.60 -3.70 -9.41
N ILE A 6 7.32 -3.71 -10.54
CA ILE A 6 6.88 -3.00 -11.76
C ILE A 6 5.57 -3.62 -12.29
N LEU A 7 5.49 -4.96 -12.37
CA LEU A 7 4.28 -5.66 -12.82
C LEU A 7 3.07 -5.31 -11.95
N ALA A 8 3.22 -5.34 -10.61
CA ALA A 8 2.15 -4.97 -9.69
C ALA A 8 1.72 -3.50 -9.88
N GLY A 9 2.68 -2.59 -10.09
CA GLY A 9 2.40 -1.19 -10.41
C GLY A 9 1.61 -1.00 -11.71
N GLU A 10 1.90 -1.78 -12.75
CA GLU A 10 1.12 -1.76 -14.00
C GLU A 10 -0.29 -2.34 -13.81
N VAL A 11 -0.42 -3.39 -13.00
CA VAL A 11 -1.72 -4.01 -12.71
C VAL A 11 -2.60 -3.04 -11.93
N VAL A 12 -2.10 -2.39 -10.88
CA VAL A 12 -2.90 -1.43 -10.13
C VAL A 12 -3.37 -0.26 -11.00
N GLN A 13 -2.49 0.25 -11.89
CA GLN A 13 -2.87 1.35 -12.80
C GLN A 13 -3.96 0.93 -13.79
N SER A 14 -3.82 -0.26 -14.40
CA SER A 14 -4.85 -0.78 -15.31
C SER A 14 -6.18 -1.05 -14.59
N THR A 15 -6.13 -1.51 -13.34
CA THR A 15 -7.32 -1.74 -12.51
C THR A 15 -8.04 -0.43 -12.17
N ILE A 16 -7.31 0.62 -11.82
CA ILE A 16 -7.91 1.95 -11.55
C ILE A 16 -8.74 2.41 -12.75
N GLY A 17 -8.26 2.19 -13.98
CA GLY A 17 -8.97 2.55 -15.20
C GLY A 17 -10.29 1.77 -15.46
N LEU A 18 -10.51 0.68 -14.73
CA LEU A 18 -11.72 -0.16 -14.84
C LEU A 18 -12.79 0.19 -13.79
N LEU A 19 -12.42 0.96 -12.78
CA LEU A 19 -13.33 1.31 -11.70
C LEU A 19 -14.47 2.19 -12.20
N LYS A 20 -15.69 1.76 -11.92
CA LYS A 20 -16.93 2.49 -12.25
C LYS A 20 -18.03 2.17 -11.25
N PRO A 21 -18.97 3.08 -11.01
CA PRO A 21 -20.11 2.79 -10.14
C PRO A 21 -20.82 1.50 -10.54
N GLY A 22 -21.14 0.66 -9.54
CA GLY A 22 -21.83 -0.61 -9.71
C GLY A 22 -20.94 -1.84 -9.86
N ILE A 23 -19.64 -1.72 -10.19
CA ILE A 23 -18.69 -2.85 -10.17
C ILE A 23 -18.59 -3.41 -8.75
N ARG A 24 -18.38 -4.72 -8.60
CA ARG A 24 -18.27 -5.37 -7.29
C ARG A 24 -16.82 -5.57 -6.91
N GLU A 25 -16.53 -5.61 -5.58
CA GLU A 25 -15.17 -5.83 -5.07
C GLU A 25 -14.54 -7.12 -5.64
N PHE A 26 -15.28 -8.25 -5.63
CA PHE A 26 -14.75 -9.51 -6.15
C PHE A 26 -14.53 -9.51 -7.68
N GLU A 27 -15.29 -8.71 -8.44
CA GLU A 27 -15.09 -8.56 -9.89
C GLU A 27 -13.76 -7.84 -10.15
N VAL A 28 -13.45 -6.82 -9.34
CA VAL A 28 -12.16 -6.10 -9.41
C VAL A 28 -11.01 -7.02 -8.97
N GLY A 29 -11.19 -7.79 -7.89
CA GLY A 29 -10.19 -8.75 -7.42
C GLY A 29 -9.86 -9.81 -8.48
N ALA A 30 -10.88 -10.40 -9.12
CA ALA A 30 -10.69 -11.36 -10.20
C ALA A 30 -9.95 -10.75 -11.40
N GLU A 31 -10.25 -9.51 -11.77
CA GLU A 31 -9.56 -8.81 -12.84
C GLU A 31 -8.08 -8.54 -12.50
N ILE A 32 -7.79 -8.13 -11.27
CA ILE A 32 -6.41 -7.95 -10.78
C ILE A 32 -5.61 -9.25 -10.98
N GLU A 33 -6.12 -10.38 -10.50
CA GLU A 33 -5.43 -11.67 -10.60
C GLU A 33 -5.28 -12.14 -12.07
N TYR A 34 -6.31 -11.93 -12.89
CA TYR A 34 -6.23 -12.18 -14.32
C TYR A 34 -5.11 -11.34 -14.97
N GLN A 35 -5.04 -10.05 -14.66
CA GLN A 35 -4.04 -9.15 -15.21
C GLN A 35 -2.62 -9.51 -14.75
N MET A 36 -2.44 -9.97 -13.52
CA MET A 36 -1.15 -10.49 -13.02
C MET A 36 -0.70 -11.69 -13.84
N ARG A 37 -1.56 -12.71 -13.99
CA ARG A 37 -1.24 -13.92 -14.74
C ARG A 37 -0.99 -13.64 -16.23
N LYS A 38 -1.78 -12.77 -16.82
CA LYS A 38 -1.62 -12.35 -18.22
C LYS A 38 -0.26 -11.68 -18.48
N ARG A 39 0.33 -11.01 -17.45
CA ARG A 39 1.66 -10.40 -17.52
C ARG A 39 2.79 -11.34 -17.09
N GLY A 40 2.50 -12.62 -16.85
CA GLY A 40 3.50 -13.65 -16.56
C GLY A 40 3.79 -13.89 -15.08
N ALA A 41 3.01 -13.34 -14.15
CA ALA A 41 3.08 -13.74 -12.76
C ALA A 41 2.56 -15.17 -12.58
N SER A 42 3.17 -15.94 -11.68
CA SER A 42 2.69 -17.28 -11.30
C SER A 42 1.41 -17.23 -10.46
N GLY A 43 1.11 -16.10 -9.86
CA GLY A 43 -0.10 -15.85 -9.08
C GLY A 43 0.02 -14.58 -8.21
N PRO A 44 -1.02 -14.30 -7.41
CA PRO A 44 -0.95 -13.29 -6.37
C PRO A 44 0.00 -13.72 -5.26
N ALA A 45 0.69 -12.76 -4.63
CA ALA A 45 1.58 -13.00 -3.49
C ALA A 45 0.79 -13.24 -2.18
N PHE A 46 -0.42 -12.69 -2.13
CA PHE A 46 -1.38 -12.83 -1.04
C PHE A 46 -2.81 -12.67 -1.57
N GLU A 47 -3.80 -12.88 -0.72
CA GLU A 47 -5.21 -12.67 -1.09
C GLU A 47 -5.45 -11.18 -1.40
N THR A 48 -5.74 -10.87 -2.65
CA THR A 48 -5.95 -9.51 -3.15
C THR A 48 -7.01 -8.77 -2.33
N ILE A 49 -6.70 -7.57 -1.86
CA ILE A 49 -7.62 -6.73 -1.11
C ILE A 49 -8.26 -5.71 -2.07
N VAL A 50 -9.58 -5.71 -2.11
CA VAL A 50 -10.38 -4.67 -2.76
C VAL A 50 -11.46 -4.24 -1.78
N ALA A 51 -11.42 -2.99 -1.35
CA ALA A 51 -12.34 -2.48 -0.35
C ALA A 51 -12.94 -1.14 -0.75
N PHE A 52 -14.27 -1.05 -0.77
CA PHE A 52 -15.02 0.14 -1.16
C PHE A 52 -15.68 0.82 0.04
N GLY A 53 -15.65 2.17 0.06
CA GLY A 53 -16.32 3.00 1.04
C GLY A 53 -15.93 2.65 2.47
N GLU A 54 -16.91 2.38 3.33
CA GLU A 54 -16.69 2.04 4.74
C GLU A 54 -15.81 0.80 4.94
N ARG A 55 -15.88 -0.17 4.01
CA ARG A 55 -15.04 -1.37 4.08
C ARG A 55 -13.55 -1.09 3.91
N ALA A 56 -13.19 0.03 3.28
CA ALA A 56 -11.80 0.49 3.24
C ALA A 56 -11.21 0.77 4.63
N ALA A 57 -12.03 0.91 5.68
CA ALA A 57 -11.58 1.01 7.07
C ALA A 57 -11.06 -0.32 7.64
N LEU A 58 -11.20 -1.42 6.93
CA LEU A 58 -10.67 -2.73 7.32
C LEU A 58 -9.34 -2.96 6.61
N PRO A 59 -8.19 -2.94 7.31
CA PRO A 59 -6.87 -3.05 6.67
C PRO A 59 -6.69 -4.33 5.84
N HIS A 60 -7.35 -5.42 6.26
CA HIS A 60 -7.29 -6.75 5.61
C HIS A 60 -8.66 -7.19 5.08
N ALA A 61 -9.36 -6.28 4.39
CA ALA A 61 -10.67 -6.56 3.84
C ALA A 61 -10.59 -7.55 2.67
N ARG A 62 -11.35 -8.65 2.75
CA ARG A 62 -11.53 -9.56 1.61
C ARG A 62 -12.58 -9.00 0.65
N PRO A 63 -12.39 -9.17 -0.67
CA PRO A 63 -13.37 -8.73 -1.66
C PRO A 63 -14.74 -9.40 -1.46
N THR A 64 -15.80 -8.61 -1.52
CA THR A 64 -17.19 -9.07 -1.34
C THR A 64 -18.05 -8.71 -2.55
N ALA A 65 -19.37 -8.95 -2.41
CA ALA A 65 -20.36 -8.54 -3.39
C ALA A 65 -20.72 -7.04 -3.31
N LYS A 66 -20.07 -6.27 -2.41
CA LYS A 66 -20.33 -4.82 -2.31
C LYS A 66 -20.04 -4.16 -3.67
N ARG A 67 -20.99 -3.33 -4.09
CA ARG A 67 -20.88 -2.52 -5.31
C ARG A 67 -20.25 -1.18 -4.99
N LEU A 68 -19.37 -0.71 -5.87
CA LEU A 68 -18.80 0.63 -5.79
C LEU A 68 -19.90 1.66 -5.99
N GLY A 69 -20.05 2.55 -5.03
CA GLY A 69 -20.95 3.69 -5.08
C GLY A 69 -20.26 4.94 -5.64
N LYS A 70 -20.96 6.07 -5.60
CA LYS A 70 -20.37 7.39 -5.85
C LYS A 70 -19.86 7.97 -4.53
N ASN A 71 -18.83 8.80 -4.59
CA ASN A 71 -18.23 9.50 -3.43
C ASN A 71 -17.70 8.53 -2.36
N GLU A 72 -17.01 7.47 -2.80
CA GLU A 72 -16.41 6.45 -1.92
C GLU A 72 -14.90 6.35 -2.12
N LEU A 73 -14.20 6.02 -1.04
CA LEU A 73 -12.81 5.55 -1.08
C LEU A 73 -12.75 4.15 -1.70
N VAL A 74 -11.69 3.86 -2.43
CA VAL A 74 -11.36 2.55 -2.96
C VAL A 74 -9.93 2.24 -2.57
N VAL A 75 -9.72 1.21 -1.76
CA VAL A 75 -8.40 0.64 -1.45
C VAL A 75 -8.20 -0.58 -2.34
N LEU A 76 -7.10 -0.57 -3.08
CA LEU A 76 -6.59 -1.68 -3.87
C LEU A 76 -5.23 -2.05 -3.30
N ASP A 77 -5.10 -3.27 -2.79
CA ASP A 77 -3.87 -3.80 -2.24
C ASP A 77 -3.61 -5.17 -2.84
N LEU A 78 -2.47 -5.30 -3.50
CA LEU A 78 -2.16 -6.43 -4.36
C LEU A 78 -0.65 -6.66 -4.49
N GLY A 79 -0.28 -7.91 -4.61
CA GLY A 79 1.09 -8.33 -4.85
C GLY A 79 1.17 -9.46 -5.86
N ALA A 80 2.21 -9.50 -6.65
CA ALA A 80 2.44 -10.53 -7.67
C ALA A 80 3.66 -11.38 -7.34
N ILE A 81 3.59 -12.69 -7.65
CA ILE A 81 4.77 -13.57 -7.64
C ILE A 81 5.34 -13.66 -9.05
N LEU A 82 6.56 -13.15 -9.25
CA LEU A 82 7.26 -13.24 -10.52
C LEU A 82 8.68 -13.79 -10.33
N GLY A 83 8.96 -14.94 -10.93
CA GLY A 83 10.24 -15.63 -10.77
C GLY A 83 10.55 -15.94 -9.30
N HIS A 84 9.56 -16.46 -8.58
CA HIS A 84 9.54 -16.80 -7.16
C HIS A 84 9.58 -15.62 -6.17
N TYR A 85 9.75 -14.38 -6.62
CA TYR A 85 9.77 -13.22 -5.75
C TYR A 85 8.39 -12.55 -5.67
N CYS A 86 8.02 -12.18 -4.46
CA CYS A 86 6.83 -11.39 -4.17
C CYS A 86 7.05 -9.90 -4.46
N SER A 87 5.95 -9.20 -4.70
CA SER A 87 5.82 -7.75 -4.63
C SER A 87 4.61 -7.38 -3.81
N ASP A 88 4.54 -6.14 -3.37
CA ASP A 88 3.44 -5.60 -2.59
C ASP A 88 3.18 -4.13 -2.94
N ILE A 89 1.93 -3.75 -3.12
CA ILE A 89 1.55 -2.38 -3.44
C ILE A 89 0.11 -2.08 -3.04
N THR A 90 -0.07 -1.00 -2.29
CA THR A 90 -1.41 -0.43 -2.04
C THR A 90 -1.55 0.93 -2.70
N ARG A 91 -2.71 1.14 -3.32
CA ARG A 91 -3.17 2.47 -3.74
C ARG A 91 -4.59 2.71 -3.26
N THR A 92 -4.84 3.93 -2.85
CA THR A 92 -6.18 4.41 -2.52
C THR A 92 -6.59 5.46 -3.53
N VAL A 93 -7.80 5.31 -4.08
CA VAL A 93 -8.40 6.28 -5.00
C VAL A 93 -9.76 6.71 -4.49
N TYR A 94 -10.35 7.75 -5.09
CA TYR A 94 -11.66 8.24 -4.72
C TYR A 94 -12.59 8.26 -5.92
N MET A 95 -13.73 7.57 -5.81
CA MET A 95 -14.79 7.61 -6.82
C MET A 95 -15.58 8.90 -6.70
N GLY A 96 -15.40 9.83 -7.64
CA GLY A 96 -15.97 11.18 -7.61
C GLY A 96 -14.99 12.22 -7.07
N ARG A 97 -15.49 13.37 -6.63
CA ARG A 97 -14.67 14.47 -6.09
C ARG A 97 -14.46 14.29 -4.57
N ALA A 98 -13.23 14.05 -4.17
CA ALA A 98 -12.88 13.84 -2.77
C ALA A 98 -13.19 15.10 -1.92
N PRO A 99 -13.87 14.98 -0.80
CA PRO A 99 -14.10 16.09 0.12
C PRO A 99 -12.78 16.55 0.77
N LYS A 100 -12.76 17.78 1.28
CA LYS A 100 -11.57 18.40 1.90
C LYS A 100 -10.92 17.51 2.96
N ARG A 101 -11.73 16.84 3.79
CA ARG A 101 -11.25 15.91 4.82
C ARG A 101 -10.42 14.77 4.23
N ILE A 102 -10.90 14.12 3.17
CA ILE A 102 -10.20 13.01 2.50
C ILE A 102 -8.91 13.48 1.85
N ARG A 103 -8.91 14.66 1.22
CA ARG A 103 -7.70 15.25 0.64
C ARG A 103 -6.63 15.54 1.71
N ILE A 104 -7.04 16.03 2.90
CA ILE A 104 -6.12 16.25 4.02
C ILE A 104 -5.56 14.91 4.53
N TRP A 105 -6.41 13.90 4.74
CA TRP A 105 -5.97 12.59 5.19
C TRP A 105 -5.02 11.93 4.20
N TYR A 106 -5.35 12.01 2.91
CA TYR A 106 -4.50 11.47 1.85
C TYR A 106 -3.13 12.15 1.83
N GLY A 107 -3.11 13.48 1.91
CA GLY A 107 -1.87 14.26 1.99
C GLY A 107 -1.02 13.86 3.21
N ALA A 108 -1.64 13.67 4.37
CA ALA A 108 -0.95 13.24 5.59
C ALA A 108 -0.33 11.82 5.44
N VAL A 109 -1.06 10.87 4.84
CA VAL A 109 -0.53 9.52 4.59
C VAL A 109 0.59 9.54 3.56
N LEU A 110 0.46 10.33 2.50
CA LEU A 110 1.50 10.49 1.48
C LEU A 110 2.78 11.10 2.07
N GLU A 111 2.66 12.11 2.92
CA GLU A 111 3.79 12.73 3.62
C GLU A 111 4.42 11.75 4.62
N ALA A 112 3.61 10.98 5.35
CA ALA A 112 4.08 9.96 6.27
C ALA A 112 4.87 8.86 5.55
N GLN A 113 4.40 8.41 4.38
CA GLN A 113 5.11 7.45 3.55
C GLN A 113 6.45 8.01 3.06
N ALA A 114 6.46 9.25 2.58
CA ALA A 114 7.69 9.90 2.13
C ALA A 114 8.72 10.04 3.25
N ALA A 115 8.27 10.40 4.46
CA ALA A 115 9.14 10.51 5.65
C ALA A 115 9.74 9.14 6.05
N ALA A 116 8.93 8.07 6.04
CA ALA A 116 9.39 6.72 6.34
C ALA A 116 10.39 6.22 5.28
N ILE A 117 10.14 6.45 3.99
CA ILE A 117 11.08 6.11 2.90
C ILE A 117 12.40 6.87 3.09
N ALA A 118 12.37 8.16 3.43
CA ALA A 118 13.56 8.95 3.68
C ALA A 118 14.37 8.46 4.89
N ALA A 119 13.69 7.93 5.91
CA ALA A 119 14.29 7.34 7.11
C ALA A 119 14.83 5.93 6.87
N ALA A 120 14.35 5.19 5.87
CA ALA A 120 14.69 3.79 5.59
C ALA A 120 16.10 3.67 4.95
N LYS A 121 17.13 4.08 5.68
CA LYS A 121 18.53 4.03 5.25
C LYS A 121 19.24 2.83 5.86
N SER A 122 20.30 2.36 5.19
CA SER A 122 21.20 1.36 5.78
C SER A 122 21.71 1.81 7.15
N GLY A 123 21.61 0.94 8.15
CA GLY A 123 21.96 1.21 9.54
C GLY A 123 20.84 1.83 10.39
N ALA A 124 19.78 2.35 9.80
CA ALA A 124 18.62 2.86 10.55
C ALA A 124 17.90 1.74 11.31
N ALA A 125 17.46 1.99 12.53
CA ALA A 125 16.59 1.04 13.22
C ALA A 125 15.20 1.02 12.58
N CYS A 126 14.60 -0.16 12.45
CA CYS A 126 13.26 -0.31 11.87
C CYS A 126 12.19 0.48 12.68
N GLY A 127 12.42 0.61 14.00
CA GLY A 127 11.56 1.44 14.85
C GLY A 127 11.64 2.93 14.55
N ASP A 128 12.81 3.44 14.10
CA ASP A 128 12.97 4.84 13.71
C ASP A 128 12.24 5.14 12.40
N VAL A 129 12.21 4.18 11.48
CA VAL A 129 11.45 4.28 10.22
C VAL A 129 9.94 4.34 10.51
N ASP A 130 9.44 3.47 11.42
CA ASP A 130 8.04 3.51 11.87
C ASP A 130 7.72 4.83 12.59
N ALA A 131 8.64 5.30 13.45
CA ALA A 131 8.46 6.56 14.17
C ALA A 131 8.34 7.77 13.23
N ALA A 132 9.10 7.79 12.12
CA ALA A 132 9.05 8.86 11.13
C ALA A 132 7.65 9.00 10.51
N ALA A 133 7.01 7.89 10.13
CA ALA A 133 5.63 7.91 9.63
C ALA A 133 4.65 8.40 10.69
N ARG A 134 4.75 7.87 11.92
CA ARG A 134 3.83 8.22 13.01
C ARG A 134 3.95 9.68 13.45
N GLN A 135 5.15 10.25 13.44
CA GLN A 135 5.35 11.67 13.76
C GLN A 135 4.63 12.59 12.79
N VAL A 136 4.68 12.29 11.50
CA VAL A 136 3.91 13.05 10.51
C VAL A 136 2.42 12.93 10.79
N LEU A 137 1.90 11.72 10.96
CA LEU A 137 0.47 11.50 11.24
C LEU A 137 0.03 12.17 12.55
N ALA A 138 0.88 12.22 13.59
CA ALA A 138 0.61 12.91 14.84
C ALA A 138 0.48 14.44 14.62
N GLY A 139 1.29 15.03 13.74
CA GLY A 139 1.17 16.43 13.35
C GLY A 139 -0.22 16.77 12.77
N TYR A 140 -0.84 15.82 12.09
CA TYR A 140 -2.21 15.91 11.57
C TYR A 140 -3.28 15.41 12.56
N ARG A 141 -2.89 14.94 13.78
CA ARG A 141 -3.76 14.30 14.78
C ARG A 141 -4.44 13.03 14.26
N LEU A 142 -3.73 12.27 13.43
CA LEU A 142 -4.23 11.04 12.78
C LEU A 142 -3.49 9.77 13.23
N ASP A 143 -2.48 9.87 14.09
CA ASP A 143 -1.64 8.76 14.55
C ASP A 143 -2.44 7.67 15.27
N HIS A 144 -3.53 8.02 15.96
CA HIS A 144 -4.45 7.09 16.61
C HIS A 144 -5.25 6.24 15.61
N LEU A 145 -5.33 6.67 14.34
CA LEU A 145 -5.98 5.94 13.25
C LEU A 145 -5.01 5.02 12.51
N PHE A 146 -3.71 5.06 12.81
CA PHE A 146 -2.70 4.17 12.23
C PHE A 146 -2.46 2.96 13.13
N VAL A 147 -3.17 1.86 12.86
CA VAL A 147 -3.34 0.72 13.75
C VAL A 147 -2.43 -0.49 13.48
N HIS A 148 -1.59 -0.43 12.45
CA HIS A 148 -0.66 -1.52 12.10
C HIS A 148 0.80 -1.04 12.04
N SER A 149 1.73 -1.91 11.63
CA SER A 149 3.15 -1.58 11.38
C SER A 149 3.32 -0.74 10.12
N THR A 150 4.42 0.01 10.04
CA THR A 150 4.75 0.79 8.84
C THR A 150 5.19 -0.09 7.67
N GLY A 151 5.58 -1.36 7.94
CA GLY A 151 5.96 -2.29 6.90
C GLY A 151 6.62 -3.55 7.42
N HIS A 152 7.09 -4.36 6.49
CA HIS A 152 7.74 -5.65 6.72
C HIS A 152 8.78 -5.94 5.63
N GLY A 153 9.64 -6.92 5.87
CA GLY A 153 10.51 -7.49 4.82
C GLY A 153 9.70 -8.22 3.77
N LEU A 154 10.22 -8.26 2.58
CA LEU A 154 9.60 -8.85 1.40
C LEU A 154 10.66 -9.57 0.56
N GLY A 155 10.35 -10.78 0.07
CA GLY A 155 11.29 -11.56 -0.73
C GLY A 155 10.66 -12.75 -1.41
N LEU A 156 11.04 -13.96 -1.02
CA LEU A 156 10.39 -15.19 -1.48
C LEU A 156 9.02 -15.40 -0.82
N GLU A 157 8.86 -14.85 0.38
CA GLU A 157 7.58 -14.75 1.06
C GLU A 157 7.12 -13.28 1.09
N VAL A 158 5.81 -13.07 1.19
CA VAL A 158 5.26 -11.71 1.27
C VAL A 158 5.65 -11.05 2.60
N HIS A 159 5.73 -11.81 3.69
CA HIS A 159 6.15 -11.32 4.99
C HIS A 159 7.45 -12.00 5.43
N GLU A 160 8.53 -11.24 5.44
CA GLU A 160 9.84 -11.63 5.92
C GLU A 160 10.38 -10.61 6.94
N ASP A 161 11.47 -10.95 7.60
CA ASP A 161 12.26 -9.99 8.36
C ASP A 161 13.00 -9.01 7.41
N PRO A 162 13.20 -7.74 7.85
CA PRO A 162 12.87 -7.17 9.16
C PRO A 162 11.45 -6.59 9.22
N ARG A 163 10.82 -6.65 10.39
CA ARG A 163 9.56 -5.94 10.64
C ARG A 163 9.83 -4.45 10.91
N VAL A 164 9.15 -3.56 10.18
CA VAL A 164 9.24 -2.11 10.34
C VAL A 164 8.06 -1.63 11.22
N ALA A 165 8.28 -1.66 12.53
CA ALA A 165 7.22 -1.40 13.52
C ALA A 165 7.77 -0.69 14.76
N ARG A 166 6.86 -0.16 15.58
CA ARG A 166 7.17 0.53 16.84
C ARG A 166 8.11 -0.29 17.73
N GLY A 167 9.19 0.33 18.19
CA GLY A 167 10.13 -0.26 19.13
C GLY A 167 11.08 -1.32 18.57
N GLN A 168 11.05 -1.60 17.26
CA GLN A 168 11.97 -2.54 16.64
C GLN A 168 13.39 -1.99 16.62
N LYS A 169 14.33 -2.78 17.20
CA LYS A 169 15.75 -2.42 17.29
C LYS A 169 16.58 -2.96 16.13
N LYS A 170 16.04 -3.91 15.34
CA LYS A 170 16.73 -4.46 14.17
C LYS A 170 17.06 -3.34 13.20
N ARG A 171 18.30 -3.35 12.67
CA ARG A 171 18.75 -2.34 11.74
C ARG A 171 18.59 -2.81 10.31
N LEU A 172 18.26 -1.88 9.44
CA LEU A 172 18.21 -2.12 8.01
C LEU A 172 19.63 -2.33 7.46
N GLU A 173 19.80 -3.34 6.63
CA GLU A 173 21.05 -3.70 5.98
C GLU A 173 20.94 -3.53 4.46
N PRO A 174 22.07 -3.26 3.77
CA PRO A 174 22.09 -3.30 2.31
C PRO A 174 21.61 -4.66 1.79
N GLY A 175 20.67 -4.65 0.85
CA GLY A 175 20.03 -5.85 0.34
C GLY A 175 18.66 -6.13 0.94
N ASN A 176 18.28 -5.50 2.06
CA ASN A 176 16.90 -5.60 2.53
C ASN A 176 15.94 -4.97 1.50
N VAL A 177 14.83 -5.64 1.28
CA VAL A 177 13.66 -5.06 0.63
C VAL A 177 12.52 -5.09 1.64
N ILE A 178 11.87 -3.96 1.81
CA ILE A 178 10.80 -3.75 2.80
C ILE A 178 9.61 -3.06 2.16
N THR A 179 8.42 -3.26 2.69
CA THR A 179 7.27 -2.41 2.40
C THR A 179 7.30 -1.14 3.24
N ILE A 180 6.78 -0.05 2.71
CA ILE A 180 6.49 1.18 3.47
C ILE A 180 5.04 1.56 3.16
N GLU A 181 4.15 1.30 4.12
CA GLU A 181 2.69 1.24 3.94
C GLU A 181 1.87 1.98 5.02
N PRO A 182 2.22 3.20 5.44
CA PRO A 182 1.40 3.88 6.43
C PRO A 182 -0.04 4.04 5.94
N GLY A 183 -0.98 3.93 6.89
CA GLY A 183 -2.40 4.08 6.60
C GLY A 183 -3.19 4.64 7.77
N VAL A 184 -4.35 5.21 7.48
CA VAL A 184 -5.30 5.71 8.48
C VAL A 184 -6.68 5.13 8.19
N TYR A 185 -7.36 4.66 9.24
CA TYR A 185 -8.62 3.92 9.12
C TYR A 185 -9.64 4.45 10.12
N SER A 186 -10.85 4.73 9.65
CA SER A 186 -11.94 5.21 10.52
C SER A 186 -13.26 4.57 10.11
N ALA A 187 -13.90 3.92 11.06
CA ALA A 187 -15.24 3.36 10.86
C ALA A 187 -16.23 4.45 10.38
N GLY A 188 -17.09 4.10 9.43
CA GLY A 188 -18.07 5.01 8.84
C GLY A 188 -17.49 6.01 7.80
N ILE A 189 -16.16 6.00 7.58
CA ILE A 189 -15.51 6.88 6.59
C ILE A 189 -14.76 6.05 5.55
N GLY A 190 -13.99 5.08 5.99
CA GLY A 190 -13.09 4.27 5.18
C GLY A 190 -11.64 4.37 5.63
N GLY A 191 -10.73 3.93 4.78
CA GLY A 191 -9.29 3.97 5.03
C GLY A 191 -8.50 4.47 3.84
N ILE A 192 -7.30 4.93 4.13
CA ILE A 192 -6.31 5.36 3.14
C ILE A 192 -4.99 4.68 3.48
N ARG A 193 -4.43 3.93 2.55
CA ARG A 193 -3.08 3.36 2.60
C ARG A 193 -2.35 3.67 1.30
N ILE A 194 -1.07 4.02 1.40
CA ILE A 194 -0.17 4.21 0.26
C ILE A 194 1.08 3.40 0.56
N GLU A 195 1.39 2.46 -0.31
CA GLU A 195 2.44 1.49 -0.10
C GLU A 195 3.35 1.33 -1.31
N ASP A 196 4.62 1.17 -1.04
CA ASP A 196 5.61 0.80 -2.03
C ASP A 196 6.63 -0.20 -1.48
N ASP A 197 7.14 -1.07 -2.36
CA ASP A 197 8.35 -1.86 -2.14
C ASP A 197 9.58 -0.97 -2.21
N VAL A 198 10.44 -1.07 -1.21
CA VAL A 198 11.62 -0.21 -1.04
C VAL A 198 12.87 -1.06 -0.84
N ALA A 199 13.87 -0.91 -1.71
CA ALA A 199 15.16 -1.57 -1.58
C ALA A 199 16.17 -0.66 -0.86
N VAL A 200 16.84 -1.20 0.15
CA VAL A 200 17.89 -0.55 0.92
C VAL A 200 19.25 -0.89 0.31
N HIS A 201 20.01 0.11 -0.08
CA HIS A 201 21.39 -0.02 -0.58
C HIS A 201 22.40 0.63 0.39
N ALA A 202 23.67 0.39 0.22
CA ALA A 202 24.74 0.91 1.10
C ALA A 202 24.76 2.44 1.26
N GLY A 203 24.28 3.22 0.30
CA GLY A 203 24.31 4.69 0.36
C GLY A 203 23.00 5.35 -0.09
N ARG A 204 22.00 4.57 -0.47
CA ARG A 204 20.72 5.08 -0.97
C ARG A 204 19.58 4.12 -0.70
N THR A 205 18.38 4.65 -0.74
CA THR A 205 17.13 3.89 -0.73
C THR A 205 16.46 4.04 -2.09
N GLU A 206 15.88 2.98 -2.59
CA GLU A 206 15.24 2.95 -3.91
C GLU A 206 13.83 2.40 -3.81
N VAL A 207 12.86 3.13 -4.36
CA VAL A 207 11.49 2.65 -4.52
C VAL A 207 11.42 1.79 -5.77
N LEU A 208 10.98 0.54 -5.63
CA LEU A 208 10.89 -0.43 -6.71
C LEU A 208 9.57 -0.36 -7.47
N THR A 209 8.47 -0.08 -6.77
CA THR A 209 7.12 0.06 -7.34
C THR A 209 7.02 1.31 -8.20
N ARG A 210 6.38 1.19 -9.37
CA ARG A 210 6.22 2.29 -10.33
C ARG A 210 4.74 2.56 -10.59
N ALA A 211 4.10 3.25 -9.66
CA ALA A 211 2.71 3.70 -9.82
C ALA A 211 2.54 5.10 -9.19
N PRO A 212 1.71 5.97 -9.74
CA PRO A 212 1.42 7.27 -9.15
C PRO A 212 0.97 7.14 -7.69
N ARG A 213 1.44 8.06 -6.84
CA ARG A 213 1.08 8.11 -5.41
C ARG A 213 0.11 9.23 -5.08
N ASN A 214 -0.12 10.15 -6.00
CA ASN A 214 -1.09 11.23 -5.83
C ASN A 214 -2.51 10.69 -5.78
N LEU A 215 -3.40 11.41 -5.10
CA LEU A 215 -4.83 11.07 -5.08
C LEU A 215 -5.40 11.11 -6.49
N ILE A 216 -5.96 9.99 -6.93
CA ILE A 216 -6.68 9.88 -8.19
C ILE A 216 -8.17 9.97 -7.87
N GLU A 217 -8.84 10.90 -8.50
CA GLU A 217 -10.29 11.08 -8.48
C GLU A 217 -10.84 10.56 -9.81
N ILE A 218 -11.81 9.66 -9.74
CA ILE A 218 -12.39 8.94 -10.89
C ILE A 218 -13.84 9.35 -11.07
#